data_343c8f622c081600a37d3ba84aaead53
#
_entry.id   343c8f622c081600a37d3ba84aaead53
#
_cell.length_a   1.000
_cell.length_b   1.000
_cell.length_c   1.000
_cell.angle_alpha   90.00
_cell.angle_beta   90.00
_cell.angle_gamma   90.00
#
_symmetry.space_group_name_H-M   'P 1'
#
loop_
_entity.id
_entity.type
_entity.pdbx_description
1 polymer ?
#
loop_
_entity_poly.entity_id
_entity_poly.type
_entity_poly.pdbx_seq_one_letter_code
_entity_poly.pdbx_strand_id
1 'polypeptide(L)'
;MAYKEELIALGMVETKGVVGAIEAADAMVKAANVTLIGKVKVGGGLVTVMVRGDVGAVKASVDAGAAAAERVGELISCHVIPRPHQELEQILPKLPVIEEKPKTRTTAPTDTTKQDKQ
;
A
#
# COMPACT_ATOMS: atom_id res chain seq x y z
N MET A 1 5.60 -16.01 11.88
CA MET A 1 6.30 -14.77 12.10
C MET A 1 5.40 -13.75 12.73
N ALA A 2 5.94 -13.04 13.64
CA ALA A 2 5.16 -12.03 14.35
C ALA A 2 4.60 -10.99 13.40
N TYR A 3 5.37 -10.62 12.42
CA TYR A 3 4.92 -9.55 11.54
C TYR A 3 3.71 -9.98 10.70
N LYS A 4 3.53 -11.27 10.46
CA LYS A 4 2.35 -11.71 9.76
C LYS A 4 1.08 -11.41 10.55
N GLU A 5 1.18 -11.52 11.84
CA GLU A 5 0.01 -11.25 12.68
C GLU A 5 -0.32 -9.77 12.68
N GLU A 6 0.68 -8.93 12.49
CA GLU A 6 0.46 -7.51 12.46
C GLU A 6 -0.17 -7.05 11.16
N LEU A 7 -0.11 -7.87 10.13
CA LEU A 7 -0.63 -7.51 8.83
C LEU A 7 -1.87 -8.33 8.51
N ILE A 8 -2.82 -8.32 9.43
CA ILE A 8 -4.01 -9.14 9.30
C ILE A 8 -5.04 -8.52 8.36
N ALA A 9 -5.35 -7.25 8.57
CA ALA A 9 -6.43 -6.62 7.82
C ALA A 9 -5.98 -6.28 6.41
N LEU A 10 -6.94 -6.24 5.50
CA LEU A 10 -6.72 -5.87 4.12
C LEU A 10 -7.56 -4.65 3.80
N GLY A 11 -6.94 -3.62 3.25
CA GLY A 11 -7.65 -2.43 2.81
C GLY A 11 -7.50 -2.24 1.31
N MET A 12 -8.54 -1.74 0.69
CA MET A 12 -8.57 -1.57 -0.76
C MET A 12 -9.23 -0.26 -1.11
N VAL A 13 -8.66 0.43 -2.11
CA VAL A 13 -9.27 1.63 -2.68
C VAL A 13 -9.22 1.45 -4.19
N GLU A 14 -10.39 1.55 -4.83
CA GLU A 14 -10.49 1.41 -6.27
C GLU A 14 -10.87 2.74 -6.89
N THR A 15 -10.15 3.11 -7.94
CA THR A 15 -10.34 4.37 -8.62
C THR A 15 -10.47 4.13 -10.11
N LYS A 16 -10.99 5.13 -10.82
CA LYS A 16 -10.94 5.12 -12.26
C LYS A 16 -9.72 5.93 -12.66
N GLY A 17 -8.75 5.24 -13.29
CA GLY A 17 -7.54 5.89 -13.73
C GLY A 17 -6.43 5.78 -12.69
N VAL A 18 -5.20 5.88 -13.20
CA VAL A 18 -4.03 5.65 -12.37
C VAL A 18 -3.69 6.86 -11.49
N VAL A 19 -4.11 8.06 -11.90
CA VAL A 19 -3.77 9.24 -11.12
C VAL A 19 -4.43 9.19 -9.75
N GLY A 20 -5.72 8.86 -9.71
CA GLY A 20 -6.40 8.71 -8.43
C GLY A 20 -5.81 7.59 -7.60
N ALA A 21 -5.41 6.50 -8.27
CA ALA A 21 -4.84 5.36 -7.56
C ALA A 21 -3.49 5.72 -6.91
N ILE A 22 -2.66 6.45 -7.62
CA ILE A 22 -1.36 6.85 -7.08
C ILE A 22 -1.56 7.79 -5.90
N GLU A 23 -2.47 8.75 -6.04
CA GLU A 23 -2.74 9.67 -4.96
C GLU A 23 -3.31 8.94 -3.75
N ALA A 24 -4.19 7.98 -3.98
CA ALA A 24 -4.73 7.17 -2.89
C ALA A 24 -3.64 6.40 -2.19
N ALA A 25 -2.76 5.75 -2.95
CA ALA A 25 -1.68 4.95 -2.37
C ALA A 25 -0.77 5.82 -1.51
N ASP A 26 -0.44 7.00 -2.00
CA ASP A 26 0.42 7.90 -1.24
C ASP A 26 -0.25 8.31 0.07
N ALA A 27 -1.51 8.70 0.00
CA ALA A 27 -2.23 9.12 1.20
C ALA A 27 -2.36 7.98 2.20
N MET A 28 -2.56 6.76 1.70
CA MET A 28 -2.75 5.60 2.56
C MET A 28 -1.51 5.29 3.37
N VAL A 29 -0.33 5.31 2.74
CA VAL A 29 0.89 4.97 3.47
C VAL A 29 1.36 6.11 4.36
N LYS A 30 0.91 7.33 4.08
CA LYS A 30 1.23 8.46 4.95
C LYS A 30 0.32 8.56 6.15
N ALA A 31 -0.90 8.04 6.04
CA ALA A 31 -1.90 8.23 7.09
C ALA A 31 -1.72 7.29 8.26
N ALA A 32 -1.19 6.10 8.03
CA ALA A 32 -1.11 5.09 9.07
C ALA A 32 0.00 4.11 8.76
N ASN A 33 0.34 3.30 9.74
CA ASN A 33 1.40 2.32 9.59
C ASN A 33 0.84 1.08 8.90
N VAL A 34 0.82 1.13 7.57
CA VAL A 34 0.34 0.02 6.74
C VAL A 34 1.39 -0.29 5.69
N THR A 35 1.30 -1.48 5.13
CA THR A 35 2.20 -1.92 4.06
C THR A 35 1.43 -1.95 2.76
N LEU A 36 1.92 -1.22 1.76
CA LEU A 36 1.33 -1.26 0.43
C LEU A 36 1.76 -2.55 -0.24
N ILE A 37 0.79 -3.41 -0.57
CA ILE A 37 1.13 -4.71 -1.11
C ILE A 37 0.97 -4.77 -2.62
N GLY A 38 0.31 -3.79 -3.21
CA GLY A 38 0.25 -3.81 -4.65
C GLY A 38 -0.88 -3.02 -5.21
N LYS A 39 -0.93 -3.05 -6.51
CA LYS A 39 -1.93 -2.38 -7.30
C LYS A 39 -2.35 -3.36 -8.38
N VAL A 40 -3.66 -3.42 -8.63
CA VAL A 40 -4.20 -4.32 -9.64
C VAL A 40 -5.00 -3.49 -10.63
N LYS A 41 -4.72 -3.67 -11.91
CA LYS A 41 -5.50 -3.06 -12.98
C LYS A 41 -6.45 -4.10 -13.52
N VAL A 42 -7.74 -3.77 -13.51
CA VAL A 42 -8.74 -4.77 -13.88
C VAL A 42 -9.44 -4.47 -15.19
N GLY A 43 -8.94 -3.54 -15.96
CA GLY A 43 -9.58 -3.19 -17.21
C GLY A 43 -10.61 -2.09 -17.02
N GLY A 44 -11.02 -1.47 -18.13
CA GLY A 44 -11.97 -0.37 -18.07
C GLY A 44 -11.42 0.86 -17.39
N GLY A 45 -10.10 0.92 -17.19
CA GLY A 45 -9.50 2.05 -16.51
C GLY A 45 -9.53 1.94 -14.99
N LEU A 46 -10.00 0.82 -14.44
CA LEU A 46 -10.11 0.67 -13.00
C LEU A 46 -8.79 0.18 -12.41
N VAL A 47 -8.41 0.78 -11.29
CA VAL A 47 -7.17 0.45 -10.61
C VAL A 47 -7.48 0.30 -9.12
N THR A 48 -7.03 -0.80 -8.53
CA THR A 48 -7.22 -1.04 -7.11
C THR A 48 -5.87 -1.07 -6.42
N VAL A 49 -5.72 -0.28 -5.36
CA VAL A 49 -4.53 -0.32 -4.53
C VAL A 49 -4.88 -1.00 -3.22
N MET A 50 -3.93 -1.76 -2.68
CA MET A 50 -4.18 -2.60 -1.51
C MET A 50 -3.12 -2.39 -0.46
N VAL A 51 -3.54 -2.39 0.80
CA VAL A 51 -2.64 -2.27 1.94
C VAL A 51 -2.95 -3.34 2.96
N ARG A 52 -1.97 -3.69 3.77
CA ARG A 52 -2.13 -4.61 4.90
C ARG A 52 -1.64 -3.92 6.17
N GLY A 53 -2.21 -4.33 7.29
CA GLY A 53 -1.80 -3.81 8.58
C GLY A 53 -2.79 -4.23 9.63
N ASP A 54 -2.68 -3.67 10.85
CA ASP A 54 -3.70 -3.95 11.83
C ASP A 54 -4.98 -3.19 11.44
N VAL A 55 -6.11 -3.63 11.99
CA VAL A 55 -7.40 -3.17 11.48
C VAL A 55 -7.60 -1.67 11.66
N GLY A 56 -7.13 -1.11 12.77
CA GLY A 56 -7.27 0.33 12.99
C GLY A 56 -6.48 1.15 12.01
N ALA A 57 -5.24 0.73 11.76
CA ALA A 57 -4.38 1.41 10.81
C ALA A 57 -4.96 1.31 9.40
N VAL A 58 -5.47 0.13 9.03
CA VAL A 58 -6.02 -0.06 7.70
C VAL A 58 -7.26 0.79 7.49
N LYS A 59 -8.13 0.88 8.51
CA LYS A 59 -9.31 1.73 8.39
C LYS A 59 -8.93 3.18 8.19
N ALA A 60 -8.00 3.69 8.99
CA ALA A 60 -7.55 5.08 8.84
C ALA A 60 -6.92 5.29 7.47
N SER A 61 -6.15 4.32 7.01
CA SER A 61 -5.48 4.38 5.73
C SER A 61 -6.48 4.43 4.59
N VAL A 62 -7.49 3.56 4.61
CA VAL A 62 -8.50 3.53 3.55
C VAL A 62 -9.31 4.83 3.52
N ASP A 63 -9.67 5.35 4.69
CA ASP A 63 -10.40 6.62 4.74
C ASP A 63 -9.60 7.74 4.09
N ALA A 64 -8.31 7.81 4.41
CA ALA A 64 -7.45 8.85 3.85
C ALA A 64 -7.28 8.67 2.34
N GLY A 65 -7.10 7.42 1.91
CA GLY A 65 -6.92 7.13 0.50
C GLY A 65 -8.15 7.46 -0.33
N ALA A 66 -9.32 7.10 0.19
CA ALA A 66 -10.57 7.39 -0.51
C ALA A 66 -10.77 8.90 -0.65
N ALA A 67 -10.52 9.66 0.42
CA ALA A 67 -10.67 11.11 0.36
C ALA A 67 -9.70 11.73 -0.63
N ALA A 68 -8.46 11.23 -0.64
CA ALA A 68 -7.45 11.75 -1.56
C ALA A 68 -7.83 11.45 -3.02
N ALA A 69 -8.33 10.24 -3.28
CA ALA A 69 -8.72 9.88 -4.63
C ALA A 69 -9.84 10.77 -5.14
N GLU A 70 -10.79 11.09 -4.27
CA GLU A 70 -11.91 11.95 -4.68
C GLU A 70 -11.47 13.35 -5.04
N ARG A 71 -10.39 13.82 -4.44
CA ARG A 71 -9.92 15.18 -4.72
C ARG A 71 -9.30 15.31 -6.10
N VAL A 72 -8.73 14.25 -6.63
CA VAL A 72 -7.99 14.34 -7.89
C VAL A 72 -8.56 13.49 -8.99
N GLY A 73 -9.57 12.68 -8.70
CA GLY A 73 -10.10 11.81 -9.72
C GLY A 73 -11.42 11.23 -9.27
N GLU A 74 -11.67 10.00 -9.67
CA GLU A 74 -12.94 9.36 -9.41
C GLU A 74 -12.72 8.13 -8.51
N LEU A 75 -13.30 8.18 -7.32
CA LEU A 75 -13.31 7.04 -6.42
C LEU A 75 -14.46 6.13 -6.83
N ILE A 76 -14.16 4.86 -7.05
CA ILE A 76 -15.16 3.87 -7.40
C ILE A 76 -15.68 3.17 -6.15
N SER A 77 -14.75 2.66 -5.32
CA SER A 77 -15.15 1.98 -4.09
C SER A 77 -13.96 1.86 -3.16
N CYS A 78 -14.24 1.57 -1.91
CA CYS A 78 -13.21 1.26 -0.95
C CYS A 78 -13.77 0.26 0.04
N HIS A 79 -12.88 -0.52 0.65
CA HIS A 79 -13.35 -1.58 1.54
C HIS A 79 -12.23 -2.02 2.47
N VAL A 80 -12.63 -2.50 3.63
CA VAL A 80 -11.69 -3.08 4.59
C VAL A 80 -12.20 -4.46 4.96
N ILE A 81 -11.32 -5.44 4.88
CA ILE A 81 -11.60 -6.79 5.35
C ILE A 81 -10.75 -6.98 6.60
N PRO A 82 -11.36 -6.99 7.78
CA PRO A 82 -10.58 -7.02 9.02
C PRO A 82 -9.72 -8.29 9.17
N ARG A 83 -10.22 -9.40 8.69
CA ARG A 83 -9.48 -10.66 8.81
C ARG A 83 -9.80 -11.53 7.60
N PRO A 84 -9.01 -11.41 6.53
CA PRO A 84 -9.26 -12.24 5.35
C PRO A 84 -9.13 -13.72 5.69
N HIS A 85 -9.93 -14.53 5.03
CA HIS A 85 -9.84 -15.97 5.19
C HIS A 85 -8.47 -16.46 4.70
N GLN A 86 -7.96 -17.50 5.33
CA GLN A 86 -6.63 -18.00 4.97
C GLN A 86 -6.51 -18.36 3.49
N GLU A 87 -7.56 -18.93 2.92
CA GLU A 87 -7.52 -19.30 1.52
C GLU A 87 -7.37 -18.10 0.61
N LEU A 88 -7.87 -16.94 1.05
CA LEU A 88 -7.76 -15.73 0.26
C LEU A 88 -6.32 -15.28 0.14
N GLU A 89 -5.50 -15.60 1.12
CA GLU A 89 -4.10 -15.18 1.08
C GLU A 89 -3.36 -15.72 -0.12
N GLN A 90 -3.85 -16.81 -0.68
CA GLN A 90 -3.18 -17.43 -1.81
C GLN A 90 -3.32 -16.64 -3.09
N ILE A 91 -4.38 -15.83 -3.21
CA ILE A 91 -4.61 -15.08 -4.42
C ILE A 91 -4.31 -13.60 -4.27
N LEU A 92 -4.02 -13.14 -3.06
CA LEU A 92 -3.68 -11.73 -2.85
C LEU A 92 -2.25 -11.48 -3.29
N PRO A 93 -1.96 -10.22 -3.68
CA PRO A 93 -0.58 -9.86 -3.96
C PRO A 93 0.29 -10.15 -2.74
N LYS A 94 1.46 -10.70 -2.99
CA LYS A 94 2.35 -11.04 -1.89
C LYS A 94 3.02 -9.79 -1.36
N LEU A 95 3.33 -9.82 -0.09
CA LEU A 95 4.12 -8.75 0.48
C LEU A 95 5.48 -8.73 -0.20
N PRO A 96 6.05 -7.54 -0.39
CA PRO A 96 7.40 -7.49 -0.93
C PRO A 96 8.34 -8.23 0.02
N VAL A 97 9.30 -8.89 -0.55
CA VAL A 97 10.31 -9.54 0.28
C VAL A 97 11.18 -8.44 0.84
N ILE A 98 11.20 -8.34 2.17
CA ILE A 98 12.02 -7.35 2.80
C ILE A 98 13.27 -8.06 3.19
N GLU A 99 14.22 -7.90 2.42
CA GLU A 99 15.43 -8.47 2.82
C GLU A 99 15.98 -7.64 3.79
N GLU A 100 16.18 -7.74 4.42
CA GLU A 100 16.56 -6.91 5.24
C GLU A 100 17.48 -6.16 4.87
N LYS A 101 17.58 -5.62 4.31
CA LYS A 101 18.40 -4.94 3.89
C LYS A 101 18.38 -3.89 4.12
N PRO A 102 18.22 -3.68 4.51
CA PRO A 102 18.20 -2.80 4.63
C PRO A 102 18.73 -2.10 5.17
N LYS A 103 19.18 -2.34 5.54
CA LYS A 103 19.66 -1.91 6.07
C LYS A 103 20.49 -1.30 5.73
N THR A 104 20.61 -1.20 5.66
CA THR A 104 21.28 -0.77 5.38
C THR A 104 21.61 0.07 4.79
N ARG A 105 21.51 0.29 4.74
CA ARG A 105 21.79 0.94 4.18
C ARG A 105 22.06 1.93 4.10
N THR A 106 22.12 2.04 4.55
CA THR A 106 22.38 2.70 4.49
C THR A 106 23.06 3.37 4.07
N THR A 107 23.41 3.28 4.07
CA THR A 107 24.10 3.72 3.67
C THR A 107 24.32 4.39 2.92
N ALA A 108 24.21 4.44 2.97
CA ALA A 108 24.46 4.95 2.26
C ALA A 108 24.70 5.78 1.81
N PRO A 109 24.81 5.90 1.98
CA PRO A 109 25.06 6.57 1.47
C PRO A 109 25.70 7.12 1.05
N THR A 110 25.92 6.81 1.29
CA THR A 110 26.53 7.09 0.90
C THR A 110 26.98 7.43 0.03
N ASP A 111 27.15 7.27 -0.02
CA ASP A 111 27.67 7.44 -0.87
C ASP A 111 27.58 8.08 -1.71
N THR A 112 27.24 8.46 -1.59
CA THR A 112 27.11 9.00 -2.42
C THR A 112 27.65 9.93 -2.70
N THR A 113 28.11 10.16 -2.17
CA THR A 113 28.62 10.88 -2.44
C THR A 113 29.51 10.96 -3.16
N LYS A 114 29.77 10.66 -3.20
CA LYS A 114 30.55 10.62 -3.95
C LYS A 114 30.44 10.71 -5.10
N GLN A 115 30.07 10.76 -5.34
CA GLN A 115 29.92 10.84 -6.34
C GLN A 115 29.82 11.68 -6.93
N ASP A 116 29.81 12.09 -6.51
CA ASP A 116 29.73 12.81 -7.04
C ASP A 116 30.48 13.45 -7.42
N LYS A 117 31.05 13.33 -7.09
CA LYS A 117 31.75 13.68 -7.35
C LYS A 117 32.35 13.59 -8.09
N GLN A 118 32.41 13.37 -8.07
CA GLN A 118 32.85 13.10 -8.64
C GLN A 118 33.10 13.29 -9.26
#